data_53a3a1e1278f48cd37bf5a046ae9957a
#
_entry.id   53a3a1e1278f48cd37bf5a046ae9957a
#
_cell.length_a   1.000
_cell.length_b   1.000
_cell.length_c   1.000
_cell.angle_alpha   90.00
_cell.angle_beta   90.00
_cell.angle_gamma   90.00
#
_symmetry.space_group_name_H-M   'P 1'
#
loop_
_entity.id
_entity.type
_entity.pdbx_description
1 polymer ?
#
loop_
_entity_poly.entity_id
_entity_poly.type
_entity_poly.pdbx_seq_one_letter_code
_entity_poly.pdbx_strand_id
1 'polypeptide(L)'
;MKLYLDDIRNPQQSGYQDNEWIVCRNDKTFKDMFVSFDSIITHISFDHDLANFDSDGNEVSGYDCLKWLCDYVLYNELDISNLTLNFSVG
;
A
#
# COMPACT_ATOMS: atom_id res chain seq x y z
N MET A 1 -10.25 2.46 7.28
CA MET A 1 -10.03 2.08 5.87
C MET A 1 -8.81 1.19 5.77
N LYS A 2 -8.89 0.13 5.01
CA LYS A 2 -7.78 -0.81 4.81
C LYS A 2 -7.39 -0.83 3.33
N LEU A 3 -6.10 -0.69 3.03
CA LEU A 3 -5.57 -0.71 1.68
C LEU A 3 -4.80 -2.00 1.43
N TYR A 4 -5.03 -2.63 0.29
CA TYR A 4 -4.37 -3.85 -0.14
C TYR A 4 -3.67 -3.58 -1.46
N LEU A 5 -2.33 -3.52 -1.44
CA LEU A 5 -1.52 -3.25 -2.62
C LEU A 5 -0.97 -4.56 -3.17
N ASP A 6 -1.52 -5.00 -4.29
CA ASP A 6 -1.14 -6.23 -4.98
C ASP A 6 -1.60 -6.13 -6.43
N ASP A 7 -0.75 -6.50 -7.37
CA ASP A 7 -1.05 -6.38 -8.79
C ASP A 7 -1.99 -7.49 -9.29
N ILE A 8 -2.06 -8.63 -8.60
CA ILE A 8 -2.77 -9.82 -9.08
C ILE A 8 -3.75 -10.36 -8.03
N ARG A 9 -3.28 -10.53 -6.79
CA ARG A 9 -4.05 -11.23 -5.75
C ARG A 9 -5.16 -10.37 -5.15
N ASN A 10 -6.15 -11.04 -4.58
CA ASN A 10 -7.19 -10.40 -3.77
C ASN A 10 -6.89 -10.62 -2.29
N PRO A 11 -7.46 -9.81 -1.38
CA PRO A 11 -7.23 -9.97 0.06
C PRO A 11 -7.50 -11.36 0.58
N GLN A 12 -8.53 -12.02 0.06
CA GLN A 12 -8.91 -13.38 0.49
C GLN A 12 -7.82 -14.41 0.18
N GLN A 13 -7.04 -14.20 -0.88
CA GLN A 13 -5.92 -15.07 -1.26
C GLN A 13 -4.72 -14.92 -0.32
N SER A 14 -4.66 -13.81 0.42
CA SER A 14 -3.62 -13.56 1.43
C SER A 14 -4.09 -13.86 2.85
N GLY A 15 -5.27 -14.48 3.00
CA GLY A 15 -5.80 -14.89 4.30
C GLY A 15 -6.72 -13.86 4.96
N TYR A 16 -6.94 -12.74 4.34
CA TYR A 16 -7.89 -11.74 4.87
C TYR A 16 -9.30 -12.11 4.45
N GLN A 17 -10.21 -12.25 5.41
CA GLN A 17 -11.56 -12.76 5.16
C GLN A 17 -12.64 -11.69 5.17
N ASP A 18 -12.29 -10.48 5.58
CA ASP A 18 -13.23 -9.37 5.58
C ASP A 18 -13.28 -8.69 4.20
N ASN A 19 -14.36 -7.93 3.97
CA ASN A 19 -14.58 -7.20 2.72
C ASN A 19 -14.22 -5.72 2.84
N GLU A 20 -13.46 -5.36 3.86
CA GLU A 20 -13.12 -3.96 4.14
C GLU A 20 -11.89 -3.45 3.41
N TRP A 21 -11.23 -4.32 2.65
CA TRP A 21 -10.01 -4.00 1.94
C TRP A 21 -10.29 -3.33 0.61
N ILE A 22 -9.65 -2.18 0.38
CA ILE A 22 -9.66 -1.51 -0.91
C ILE A 22 -8.41 -1.93 -1.66
N VAL A 23 -8.60 -2.55 -2.82
CA VAL A 23 -7.51 -3.12 -3.60
C VAL A 23 -6.89 -2.04 -4.50
N CYS A 24 -5.59 -1.86 -4.35
CA CYS A 24 -4.78 -0.99 -5.20
C CYS A 24 -3.89 -1.88 -6.07
N ARG A 25 -4.00 -1.76 -7.37
CA ARG A 25 -3.30 -2.64 -8.32
C ARG A 25 -1.95 -2.10 -8.77
N ASN A 26 -1.65 -0.85 -8.45
CA ASN A 26 -0.38 -0.23 -8.79
C ASN A 26 -0.01 0.84 -7.76
N ASP A 27 1.21 1.33 -7.86
CA ASP A 27 1.75 2.33 -6.94
C ASP A 27 0.99 3.66 -7.01
N LYS A 28 0.60 4.07 -8.22
CA LYS A 28 -0.11 5.35 -8.39
C LYS A 28 -1.45 5.34 -7.65
N THR A 29 -2.24 4.29 -7.82
CA THR A 29 -3.53 4.17 -7.14
C THR A 29 -3.34 4.14 -5.62
N PHE A 30 -2.33 3.40 -5.15
CA PHE A 30 -2.01 3.34 -3.72
C PHE A 30 -1.66 4.73 -3.17
N LYS A 31 -0.78 5.45 -3.86
CA LYS A 31 -0.36 6.79 -3.44
C LYS A 31 -1.52 7.78 -3.42
N ASP A 32 -2.35 7.76 -4.46
CA ASP A 32 -3.52 8.62 -4.55
C ASP A 32 -4.50 8.34 -3.40
N MET A 33 -4.75 7.06 -3.10
CA MET A 33 -5.63 6.67 -2.00
C MET A 33 -5.06 7.08 -0.65
N PHE A 34 -3.77 6.86 -0.43
CA PHE A 34 -3.14 7.23 0.83
C PHE A 34 -3.20 8.74 1.07
N VAL A 35 -2.85 9.53 0.07
CA VAL A 35 -2.86 11.00 0.18
C VAL A 35 -4.28 11.51 0.46
N SER A 36 -5.29 10.90 -0.17
CA SER A 36 -6.68 11.34 -0.03
C SER A 36 -7.30 10.95 1.31
N PHE A 37 -6.86 9.83 1.91
CA PHE A 37 -7.55 9.23 3.07
C PHE A 37 -6.61 8.90 4.22
N ASP A 38 -5.45 9.55 4.32
CA ASP A 38 -4.41 9.22 5.31
C ASP A 38 -4.93 9.24 6.76
N SER A 39 -5.89 10.12 7.07
CA SER A 39 -6.43 10.24 8.43
C SER A 39 -7.34 9.09 8.84
N ILE A 40 -7.87 8.32 7.89
CA ILE A 40 -8.79 7.24 8.17
C ILE A 40 -8.26 5.85 7.79
N ILE A 41 -7.07 5.78 7.20
CA ILE A 41 -6.44 4.51 6.88
C ILE A 41 -5.86 3.91 8.16
N THR A 42 -6.24 2.65 8.44
CA THR A 42 -5.80 1.93 9.65
C THR A 42 -4.89 0.76 9.34
N HIS A 43 -5.01 0.17 8.16
CA HIS A 43 -4.23 -1.01 7.76
C HIS A 43 -3.77 -0.87 6.32
N ILE A 44 -2.54 -1.30 6.05
CA ILE A 44 -2.01 -1.39 4.69
C ILE A 44 -1.29 -2.73 4.55
N SER A 45 -1.63 -3.48 3.51
CA SER A 45 -0.93 -4.71 3.15
C SER A 45 -0.17 -4.47 1.85
N PHE A 46 1.14 -4.72 1.87
CA PHE A 46 2.03 -4.53 0.71
C PHE A 46 2.41 -5.87 0.12
N ASP A 47 2.32 -6.00 -1.20
CA ASP A 47 2.90 -7.10 -1.95
C ASP A 47 4.37 -6.78 -2.27
N HIS A 48 5.27 -7.69 -1.92
CA HIS A 48 6.70 -7.52 -2.19
C HIS A 48 7.00 -7.53 -3.70
N ASP A 49 6.34 -8.39 -4.45
CA ASP A 49 6.59 -8.62 -5.88
C ASP A 49 5.59 -7.89 -6.77
N LEU A 50 5.32 -6.63 -6.48
CA LEU A 50 4.42 -5.82 -7.29
C LEU A 50 5.02 -5.62 -8.69
N ALA A 51 4.46 -6.30 -9.69
CA ALA A 51 4.94 -6.24 -11.08
C ALA A 51 4.43 -4.96 -11.74
N ASN A 52 5.09 -3.85 -11.48
CA ASN A 52 4.69 -2.53 -11.92
C ASN A 52 5.93 -1.72 -12.32
N PHE A 53 5.73 -0.75 -13.22
CA PHE A 53 6.82 0.11 -13.69
C PHE A 53 6.42 1.57 -13.55
N ASP A 54 7.38 2.41 -13.17
CA ASP A 54 7.19 3.85 -13.11
C ASP A 54 7.28 4.48 -14.51
N SER A 55 7.17 5.81 -14.58
CA SER A 55 7.21 6.54 -15.85
C SER A 55 8.56 6.45 -16.56
N ASP A 56 9.64 6.13 -15.82
CA ASP A 56 10.99 5.97 -16.37
C ASP A 56 11.28 4.52 -16.78
N GLY A 57 10.32 3.61 -16.62
CA GLY A 57 10.46 2.21 -16.96
C GLY A 57 11.15 1.37 -15.89
N ASN A 58 11.37 1.91 -14.71
CA ASN A 58 11.95 1.17 -13.59
C ASN A 58 10.89 0.35 -12.87
N GLU A 59 11.24 -0.85 -12.45
CA GLU A 59 10.34 -1.71 -11.70
C GLU A 59 10.05 -1.10 -10.32
N VAL A 60 8.77 -1.04 -9.97
CA VAL A 60 8.30 -0.56 -8.67
C VAL A 60 7.79 -1.75 -7.87
N SER A 61 8.40 -1.99 -6.71
CA SER A 61 7.98 -3.05 -5.79
C SER A 61 7.10 -2.49 -4.66
N GLY A 62 6.50 -3.40 -3.87
CA GLY A 62 5.82 -2.99 -2.65
C GLY A 62 6.76 -2.31 -1.67
N TYR A 63 8.03 -2.70 -1.67
CA TYR A 63 9.05 -2.06 -0.85
C TYR A 63 9.25 -0.59 -1.23
N ASP A 64 9.25 -0.27 -2.53
CA ASP A 64 9.34 1.12 -2.99
C ASP A 64 8.15 1.95 -2.52
N CYS A 65 6.96 1.37 -2.52
CA CYS A 65 5.77 2.03 -2.00
C CYS A 65 5.88 2.26 -0.48
N LEU A 66 6.44 1.32 0.26
CA LEU A 66 6.68 1.48 1.69
C LEU A 66 7.68 2.61 1.96
N LYS A 67 8.74 2.69 1.18
CA LYS A 67 9.71 3.78 1.30
C LYS A 67 9.06 5.14 1.03
N TRP A 68 8.26 5.23 -0.02
CA TRP A 68 7.50 6.44 -0.32
C TRP A 68 6.60 6.82 0.85
N LEU A 69 5.91 5.84 1.44
CA LEU A 69 5.03 6.07 2.58
C LEU A 69 5.78 6.65 3.77
N CYS A 70 6.94 6.09 4.09
CA CYS A 70 7.76 6.59 5.19
C CYS A 70 8.21 8.03 4.95
N ASP A 71 8.64 8.34 3.74
CA ASP A 71 9.06 9.69 3.38
C ASP A 71 7.89 10.68 3.47
N TYR A 72 6.72 10.28 2.98
CA TYR A 72 5.52 11.11 3.01
C TYR A 72 5.08 11.38 4.45
N VAL A 73 5.10 10.37 5.31
CA VAL A 73 4.73 10.50 6.72
C VAL A 73 5.68 11.46 7.45
N LEU A 74 6.98 11.32 7.22
CA LEU A 74 7.97 12.19 7.83
C LEU A 74 7.85 13.63 7.34
N TYR A 75 7.71 13.80 6.04
CA TYR A 75 7.62 15.13 5.43
C TYR A 75 6.40 15.91 5.91
N ASN A 76 5.27 15.23 6.06
CA ASN A 76 4.00 15.84 6.45
C ASN A 76 3.74 15.77 7.96
N GLU A 77 4.66 15.21 8.74
CA GLU A 77 4.55 15.07 10.20
C GLU A 77 3.24 14.36 10.61
N LEU A 78 2.90 13.27 9.90
CA LEU A 78 1.67 12.53 10.16
C LEU A 78 1.81 11.65 11.39
N ASP A 79 0.73 11.52 12.17
CA ASP A 79 0.65 10.57 13.28
C ASP A 79 0.16 9.23 12.72
N ILE A 80 1.03 8.20 12.77
CA ILE A 80 0.73 6.85 12.30
C ILE A 80 0.66 5.85 13.45
N SER A 81 0.45 6.30 14.68
CA SER A 81 0.40 5.41 15.84
C SER A 81 -0.71 4.35 15.73
N ASN A 82 -1.76 4.62 14.98
CA ASN A 82 -2.88 3.70 14.76
C ASN A 82 -2.78 2.92 13.45
N LEU A 83 -1.66 3.05 12.73
CA LEU A 83 -1.49 2.40 11.43
C LEU A 83 -0.79 1.05 11.58
N THR A 84 -1.40 0.00 11.03
CA THR A 84 -0.82 -1.34 10.98
C THR A 84 -0.33 -1.63 9.57
N LEU A 85 0.93 -2.04 9.44
CA LEU A 85 1.53 -2.40 8.16
C LEU A 85 1.81 -3.90 8.11
N ASN A 86 1.37 -4.54 7.03
CA ASN A 86 1.67 -5.94 6.73
C ASN A 86 2.44 -6.00 5.41
N PHE A 87 3.47 -6.82 5.35
CA PHE A 87 4.31 -6.96 4.17
C PHE A 87 4.33 -8.44 3.76
N SER A 88 3.80 -8.73 2.58
CA SER A 88 3.74 -10.10 2.07
C SER A 88 4.99 -10.40 1.24
N VAL A 89 5.66 -11.50 1.55
CA VAL A 89 6.83 -11.99 0.80
C VAL A 89 6.39 -13.16 -0.07
N GLY A 90 6.05 -12.90 -1.23
CA GLY A 90 5.69 -14.01 -2.08
C GLY A 90 4.64 -13.83 -3.00
#